data_ff0cb50020d63c8d8ac4dbe7e12b9221
#
_entry.id   ff0cb50020d63c8d8ac4dbe7e12b9221
#
_cell.length_a   1.000
_cell.length_b   1.000
_cell.length_c   1.000
_cell.angle_alpha   90.00
_cell.angle_beta   90.00
_cell.angle_gamma   90.00
#
_symmetry.space_group_name_H-M   'P 1'
#
loop_
_entity.id
_entity.type
_entity.pdbx_description
1 polymer ?
#
loop_
_entity_poly.entity_id
_entity_poly.type
_entity_poly.pdbx_seq_one_letter_code
_entity_poly.pdbx_strand_id
1 'polypeptide(L)'
;MEIALEVLAEHRRHEDSAVTVTVSLYNYCDYVLPCLESVKTQTMSDLDLIVVDDYSADGGSYVVARWMEENKERFGRCMLARHTENRGLAAARNTAFARARTEYVFVCDADNMLYPRCLQQLAAALDMTAASFAYCQLEQFGAVSGVQNIHAWNPDGLREGNKIDAMALLRRSVWQAAGGYSNDMPAMGWEDFDLWFKIARMKGWGVQVPEILARYRVHLDSMIHSVTNQSADRLWDYLRSRHSDFFRVQ
;
A
#
# COMPACT_ATOMS: atom_id res chain seq x y z
N MET A 1 -20.44 10.51 1.25
CA MET A 1 -21.21 9.26 1.23
C MET A 1 -20.39 8.20 1.95
N GLU A 2 -20.91 7.62 3.03
CA GLU A 2 -20.22 6.60 3.78
C GLU A 2 -20.07 5.35 2.89
N ILE A 3 -18.87 4.79 2.82
CA ILE A 3 -18.63 3.60 1.99
C ILE A 3 -19.37 2.43 2.64
N ALA A 4 -20.29 1.79 1.93
CA ALA A 4 -20.94 0.59 2.38
C ALA A 4 -19.90 -0.53 2.53
N LEU A 5 -19.68 -0.97 3.78
CA LEU A 5 -18.61 -1.86 4.19
C LEU A 5 -19.15 -2.90 5.16
N GLU A 6 -18.84 -4.16 4.89
CA GLU A 6 -19.09 -5.28 5.80
C GLU A 6 -17.81 -5.63 6.55
N VAL A 7 -17.87 -5.79 7.86
CA VAL A 7 -16.76 -6.35 8.66
C VAL A 7 -17.00 -7.84 8.78
N LEU A 8 -16.20 -8.64 8.08
CA LEU A 8 -16.35 -10.10 8.05
C LEU A 8 -15.67 -10.79 9.23
N ALA A 9 -14.57 -10.21 9.72
CA ALA A 9 -13.86 -10.66 10.92
C ALA A 9 -13.15 -9.48 11.59
N GLU A 10 -13.16 -9.43 12.91
CA GLU A 10 -12.34 -8.51 13.70
C GLU A 10 -11.96 -9.16 15.03
N HIS A 11 -10.65 -9.17 15.31
CA HIS A 11 -10.08 -9.62 16.57
C HIS A 11 -9.20 -8.50 17.13
N ARG A 12 -9.29 -8.26 18.44
CA ARG A 12 -8.53 -7.22 19.13
C ARG A 12 -7.98 -7.77 20.43
N ARG A 13 -6.69 -7.64 20.64
CA ARG A 13 -5.97 -8.02 21.85
C ARG A 13 -5.56 -6.82 22.68
N HIS A 14 -4.94 -5.83 22.02
CA HIS A 14 -4.47 -4.58 22.65
C HIS A 14 -4.52 -3.42 21.64
N GLU A 15 -4.26 -2.21 22.11
CA GLU A 15 -4.33 -0.99 21.29
C GLU A 15 -2.96 -0.31 21.09
N ASP A 16 -1.86 -0.94 21.53
CA ASP A 16 -0.52 -0.32 21.57
C ASP A 16 0.33 -0.65 20.33
N SER A 17 -0.28 -1.07 19.23
CA SER A 17 0.45 -1.33 17.98
C SER A 17 1.02 -0.05 17.38
N ALA A 18 2.28 -0.11 16.92
CA ALA A 18 2.95 1.02 16.27
C ALA A 18 2.61 1.12 14.78
N VAL A 19 2.42 -0.02 14.13
CA VAL A 19 2.23 -0.14 12.68
C VAL A 19 0.98 -0.95 12.37
N THR A 20 0.18 -0.46 11.43
CA THR A 20 -0.85 -1.24 10.74
C THR A 20 -0.33 -1.65 9.37
N VAL A 21 -0.33 -2.95 9.07
CA VAL A 21 -0.18 -3.44 7.70
C VAL A 21 -1.55 -3.49 7.06
N THR A 22 -1.68 -2.88 5.87
CA THR A 22 -2.92 -2.91 5.08
C THR A 22 -2.72 -3.77 3.85
N VAL A 23 -3.66 -4.68 3.57
CA VAL A 23 -3.65 -5.54 2.38
C VAL A 23 -4.92 -5.27 1.59
N SER A 24 -4.77 -4.88 0.32
CA SER A 24 -5.88 -4.75 -0.62
C SER A 24 -6.04 -6.06 -1.38
N LEU A 25 -7.24 -6.66 -1.29
CA LEU A 25 -7.57 -7.95 -1.88
C LEU A 25 -8.64 -7.76 -2.97
N TYR A 26 -8.36 -8.25 -4.19
CA TYR A 26 -9.37 -8.38 -5.23
C TYR A 26 -9.02 -9.52 -6.19
N ASN A 27 -9.71 -10.67 -6.08
CA ASN A 27 -9.48 -11.86 -6.89
C ASN A 27 -8.02 -12.38 -6.86
N TYR A 28 -7.42 -12.40 -5.68
CA TYR A 28 -6.04 -12.86 -5.42
C TYR A 28 -6.00 -13.98 -4.37
N CYS A 29 -7.02 -14.87 -4.38
CA CYS A 29 -7.14 -15.99 -3.45
C CYS A 29 -5.86 -16.86 -3.40
N ASP A 30 -5.26 -17.13 -4.58
CA ASP A 30 -4.07 -17.97 -4.72
C ASP A 30 -2.78 -17.33 -4.18
N TYR A 31 -2.78 -16.01 -4.00
CA TYR A 31 -1.58 -15.23 -3.62
C TYR A 31 -1.62 -14.69 -2.20
N VAL A 32 -2.80 -14.49 -1.64
CA VAL A 32 -2.96 -13.75 -0.37
C VAL A 32 -2.32 -14.48 0.82
N LEU A 33 -2.33 -15.81 0.87
CA LEU A 33 -1.73 -16.55 2.00
C LEU A 33 -0.21 -16.34 2.13
N PRO A 34 0.62 -16.46 1.08
CA PRO A 34 2.04 -16.10 1.16
C PRO A 34 2.28 -14.65 1.62
N CYS A 35 1.44 -13.70 1.18
CA CYS A 35 1.50 -12.32 1.65
C CYS A 35 1.27 -12.24 3.17
N LEU A 36 0.17 -12.80 3.67
CA LEU A 36 -0.19 -12.81 5.09
C LEU A 36 0.85 -13.52 5.96
N GLU A 37 1.41 -14.65 5.52
CA GLU A 37 2.49 -15.35 6.22
C GLU A 37 3.75 -14.47 6.31
N SER A 38 4.07 -13.69 5.29
CA SER A 38 5.18 -12.75 5.31
C SER A 38 4.99 -11.61 6.31
N VAL A 39 3.75 -11.16 6.50
CA VAL A 39 3.38 -10.17 7.52
C VAL A 39 3.45 -10.79 8.93
N LYS A 40 2.95 -12.02 9.09
CA LYS A 40 3.01 -12.75 10.36
C LYS A 40 4.44 -12.95 10.87
N THR A 41 5.39 -13.18 9.96
CA THR A 41 6.79 -13.46 10.29
C THR A 41 7.66 -12.21 10.49
N GLN A 42 7.08 -11.02 10.50
CA GLN A 42 7.83 -9.79 10.79
C GLN A 42 8.42 -9.82 12.20
N THR A 43 9.66 -9.29 12.32
CA THR A 43 10.36 -9.22 13.61
C THR A 43 9.77 -8.20 14.57
N MET A 44 9.01 -7.22 14.06
CA MET A 44 8.25 -6.27 14.86
C MET A 44 7.06 -6.99 15.52
N SER A 45 6.93 -6.91 16.86
CA SER A 45 5.87 -7.55 17.63
C SER A 45 4.54 -6.82 17.55
N ASP A 46 4.60 -5.48 17.55
CA ASP A 46 3.45 -4.61 17.81
C ASP A 46 2.81 -4.17 16.49
N LEU A 47 2.07 -5.10 15.88
CA LEU A 47 1.44 -4.96 14.57
C LEU A 47 -0.07 -5.12 14.62
N ASP A 48 -0.75 -4.26 13.86
CA ASP A 48 -2.12 -4.49 13.41
C ASP A 48 -2.13 -4.96 11.95
N LEU A 49 -3.16 -5.71 11.57
CA LEU A 49 -3.41 -6.15 10.20
C LEU A 49 -4.83 -5.76 9.78
N ILE A 50 -4.96 -5.08 8.65
CA ILE A 50 -6.25 -4.79 8.03
C ILE A 50 -6.23 -5.30 6.59
N VAL A 51 -7.13 -6.23 6.27
CA VAL A 51 -7.38 -6.65 4.88
C VAL A 51 -8.70 -6.05 4.43
N VAL A 52 -8.68 -5.39 3.27
CA VAL A 52 -9.89 -4.90 2.61
C VAL A 52 -10.09 -5.66 1.32
N ASP A 53 -11.14 -6.45 1.30
CA ASP A 53 -11.59 -7.17 0.10
C ASP A 53 -12.51 -6.26 -0.73
N ASP A 54 -12.08 -5.93 -1.93
CA ASP A 54 -12.82 -5.07 -2.86
C ASP A 54 -13.83 -5.85 -3.70
N TYR A 55 -14.65 -6.69 -3.02
CA TYR A 55 -15.71 -7.48 -3.62
C TYR A 55 -15.21 -8.64 -4.51
N SER A 56 -14.24 -9.42 -4.01
CA SER A 56 -13.72 -10.61 -4.71
C SER A 56 -14.82 -11.68 -4.94
N ALA A 57 -14.69 -12.38 -6.04
CA ALA A 57 -15.58 -13.51 -6.42
C ALA A 57 -14.89 -14.89 -6.28
N ASP A 58 -13.60 -14.93 -5.95
CA ASP A 58 -12.74 -16.13 -5.97
C ASP A 58 -12.64 -16.87 -4.62
N GLY A 59 -13.38 -16.42 -3.61
CA GLY A 59 -13.32 -17.00 -2.27
C GLY A 59 -12.17 -16.48 -1.39
N GLY A 60 -11.41 -15.50 -1.83
CA GLY A 60 -10.28 -14.93 -1.10
C GLY A 60 -10.65 -14.44 0.30
N SER A 61 -11.81 -13.79 0.48
CA SER A 61 -12.29 -13.37 1.81
C SER A 61 -12.43 -14.53 2.79
N TYR A 62 -12.92 -15.68 2.34
CA TYR A 62 -13.08 -16.87 3.19
C TYR A 62 -11.71 -17.40 3.65
N VAL A 63 -10.76 -17.46 2.73
CA VAL A 63 -9.38 -17.90 3.02
C VAL A 63 -8.72 -16.97 4.05
N VAL A 64 -8.87 -15.66 3.88
CA VAL A 64 -8.34 -14.64 4.82
C VAL A 64 -9.01 -14.74 6.18
N ALA A 65 -10.35 -14.86 6.25
CA ALA A 65 -11.07 -14.97 7.52
C ALA A 65 -10.61 -16.19 8.33
N ARG A 66 -10.46 -17.33 7.67
CA ARG A 66 -9.96 -18.56 8.30
C ARG A 66 -8.52 -18.39 8.80
N TRP A 67 -7.63 -17.83 7.96
CA TRP A 67 -6.25 -17.58 8.34
C TRP A 67 -6.16 -16.61 9.54
N MET A 68 -6.98 -15.54 9.55
CA MET A 68 -7.02 -14.59 10.67
C MET A 68 -7.45 -15.27 11.98
N GLU A 69 -8.45 -16.14 11.96
CA GLU A 69 -8.88 -16.89 13.15
C GLU A 69 -7.75 -17.76 13.71
N GLU A 70 -6.99 -18.43 12.84
CA GLU A 70 -5.85 -19.28 13.22
C GLU A 70 -4.64 -18.49 13.74
N ASN A 71 -4.50 -17.20 13.36
CA ASN A 71 -3.32 -16.37 13.62
C ASN A 71 -3.61 -15.08 14.41
N LYS A 72 -4.82 -14.91 14.92
CA LYS A 72 -5.25 -13.67 15.61
C LYS A 72 -4.37 -13.24 16.77
N GLU A 73 -3.77 -14.19 17.48
CA GLU A 73 -2.90 -13.93 18.63
C GLU A 73 -1.56 -13.27 18.26
N ARG A 74 -1.21 -13.23 16.96
CA ARG A 74 -0.01 -12.57 16.45
C ARG A 74 -0.13 -11.05 16.45
N PHE A 75 -1.36 -10.53 16.32
CA PHE A 75 -1.64 -9.11 16.07
C PHE A 75 -2.27 -8.43 17.28
N GLY A 76 -2.00 -7.15 17.47
CA GLY A 76 -2.75 -6.30 18.39
C GLY A 76 -4.21 -6.21 17.97
N ARG A 77 -4.42 -5.98 16.66
CA ARG A 77 -5.72 -6.04 16.01
C ARG A 77 -5.58 -6.67 14.63
N CYS A 78 -6.49 -7.55 14.25
CA CYS A 78 -6.66 -7.95 12.86
C CYS A 78 -8.12 -7.77 12.43
N MET A 79 -8.32 -7.26 11.21
CA MET A 79 -9.62 -6.93 10.66
C MET A 79 -9.69 -7.34 9.19
N LEU A 80 -10.74 -8.06 8.83
CA LEU A 80 -11.17 -8.26 7.45
C LEU A 80 -12.44 -7.47 7.20
N ALA A 81 -12.37 -6.51 6.27
CA ALA A 81 -13.51 -5.76 5.81
C ALA A 81 -13.73 -6.03 4.32
N ARG A 82 -14.99 -5.97 3.86
CA ARG A 82 -15.36 -6.19 2.47
C ARG A 82 -16.25 -5.05 1.98
N HIS A 83 -15.92 -4.52 0.79
CA HIS A 83 -16.83 -3.62 0.09
C HIS A 83 -18.05 -4.39 -0.42
N THR A 84 -19.21 -3.73 -0.51
CA THR A 84 -20.44 -4.32 -1.04
C THR A 84 -20.48 -4.32 -2.57
N GLU A 85 -19.54 -3.67 -3.21
CA GLU A 85 -19.30 -3.62 -4.66
C GLU A 85 -17.82 -3.37 -4.93
N ASN A 86 -17.29 -3.68 -6.12
CA ASN A 86 -15.94 -3.32 -6.51
C ASN A 86 -15.81 -1.80 -6.66
N ARG A 87 -14.88 -1.18 -5.93
CA ARG A 87 -14.66 0.27 -5.87
C ARG A 87 -13.25 0.69 -6.33
N GLY A 88 -12.43 -0.28 -6.65
CA GLY A 88 -11.05 -0.09 -7.11
C GLY A 88 -10.02 0.04 -5.99
N LEU A 89 -8.76 -0.11 -6.37
CA LEU A 89 -7.61 -0.20 -5.48
C LEU A 89 -7.45 1.04 -4.57
N ALA A 90 -7.63 2.25 -5.11
CA ALA A 90 -7.57 3.49 -4.35
C ALA A 90 -8.61 3.52 -3.20
N ALA A 91 -9.83 3.06 -3.48
CA ALA A 91 -10.89 3.00 -2.48
C ALA A 91 -10.59 1.94 -1.39
N ALA A 92 -10.06 0.77 -1.77
CA ALA A 92 -9.64 -0.25 -0.82
C ALA A 92 -8.54 0.25 0.11
N ARG A 93 -7.48 0.89 -0.43
CA ARG A 93 -6.42 1.52 0.36
C ARG A 93 -6.96 2.62 1.28
N ASN A 94 -7.83 3.51 0.78
CA ASN A 94 -8.45 4.56 1.60
C ASN A 94 -9.28 3.98 2.75
N THR A 95 -10.05 2.92 2.49
CA THR A 95 -10.83 2.22 3.51
C THR A 95 -9.92 1.65 4.59
N ALA A 96 -8.81 1.01 4.21
CA ALA A 96 -7.85 0.45 5.15
C ALA A 96 -7.19 1.53 6.03
N PHE A 97 -6.72 2.64 5.42
CA PHE A 97 -6.13 3.76 6.15
C PHE A 97 -7.13 4.43 7.11
N ALA A 98 -8.39 4.59 6.71
CA ALA A 98 -9.44 5.15 7.56
C ALA A 98 -9.74 4.25 8.76
N ARG A 99 -9.53 2.95 8.65
CA ARG A 99 -9.73 1.96 9.72
C ARG A 99 -8.48 1.73 10.58
N ALA A 100 -7.30 2.13 10.11
CA ALA A 100 -6.06 2.09 10.88
C ALA A 100 -6.11 3.08 12.05
N ARG A 101 -5.50 2.68 13.19
CA ARG A 101 -5.46 3.49 14.42
C ARG A 101 -4.03 3.87 14.81
N THR A 102 -3.06 3.17 14.23
CA THR A 102 -1.63 3.35 14.48
C THR A 102 -1.09 4.64 13.85
N GLU A 103 0.06 5.08 14.30
CA GLU A 103 0.76 6.22 13.71
C GLU A 103 1.23 5.92 12.30
N TYR A 104 1.72 4.71 12.08
CA TYR A 104 2.26 4.28 10.80
C TYR A 104 1.35 3.25 10.12
N VAL A 105 1.23 3.36 8.81
CA VAL A 105 0.46 2.42 7.98
C VAL A 105 1.33 1.98 6.81
N PHE A 106 1.53 0.66 6.68
CA PHE A 106 2.25 0.05 5.58
C PHE A 106 1.28 -0.50 4.54
N VAL A 107 1.54 -0.20 3.26
CA VAL A 107 0.76 -0.74 2.14
C VAL A 107 1.43 -2.01 1.64
N CYS A 108 0.66 -3.09 1.55
CA CYS A 108 1.09 -4.34 0.94
C CYS A 108 0.00 -4.82 -0.02
N ASP A 109 0.34 -5.10 -1.27
CA ASP A 109 -0.60 -5.72 -2.19
C ASP A 109 -0.67 -7.24 -1.94
N ALA A 110 -1.81 -7.86 -2.19
CA ALA A 110 -2.12 -9.23 -1.79
C ALA A 110 -1.23 -10.31 -2.43
N ASP A 111 -0.46 -9.97 -3.47
CA ASP A 111 0.48 -10.84 -4.18
C ASP A 111 1.95 -10.63 -3.81
N ASN A 112 2.25 -9.60 -3.02
CA ASN A 112 3.59 -9.22 -2.60
C ASN A 112 3.96 -9.87 -1.26
N MET A 113 5.24 -9.81 -0.89
CA MET A 113 5.74 -10.39 0.36
C MET A 113 6.78 -9.47 1.00
N LEU A 114 6.91 -9.59 2.33
CA LEU A 114 7.88 -8.83 3.13
C LEU A 114 8.99 -9.75 3.64
N TYR A 115 10.22 -9.28 3.65
CA TYR A 115 11.29 -9.89 4.43
C TYR A 115 11.13 -9.58 5.92
N PRO A 116 11.61 -10.45 6.83
CA PRO A 116 11.25 -10.37 8.26
C PRO A 116 11.53 -9.04 8.96
N ARG A 117 12.55 -8.28 8.53
CA ARG A 117 12.94 -7.00 9.16
C ARG A 117 12.32 -5.77 8.52
N CYS A 118 11.46 -5.93 7.51
CA CYS A 118 10.96 -4.81 6.70
C CYS A 118 10.33 -3.71 7.55
N LEU A 119 9.30 -4.04 8.31
CA LEU A 119 8.56 -3.03 9.07
C LEU A 119 9.40 -2.40 10.18
N GLN A 120 10.26 -3.18 10.83
CA GLN A 120 11.16 -2.67 11.87
C GLN A 120 12.14 -1.63 11.30
N GLN A 121 12.75 -1.89 10.14
CA GLN A 121 13.71 -0.98 9.52
C GLN A 121 13.02 0.31 9.00
N LEU A 122 11.85 0.17 8.40
CA LEU A 122 11.10 1.33 7.91
C LEU A 122 10.58 2.21 9.05
N ALA A 123 10.08 1.61 10.13
CA ALA A 123 9.64 2.35 11.32
C ALA A 123 10.82 3.09 11.97
N ALA A 124 11.96 2.43 12.17
CA ALA A 124 13.16 3.05 12.70
C ALA A 124 13.62 4.25 11.83
N ALA A 125 13.53 4.15 10.49
CA ALA A 125 13.86 5.26 9.61
C ALA A 125 12.90 6.46 9.78
N LEU A 126 11.60 6.21 10.01
CA LEU A 126 10.64 7.27 10.31
C LEU A 126 10.86 7.87 11.70
N ASP A 127 11.15 7.05 12.72
CA ASP A 127 11.41 7.53 14.09
C ASP A 127 12.65 8.42 14.15
N MET A 128 13.65 8.12 13.33
CA MET A 128 14.90 8.90 13.27
C MET A 128 14.81 10.16 12.40
N THR A 129 13.72 10.35 11.67
CA THR A 129 13.60 11.44 10.70
C THR A 129 12.23 12.12 10.78
N ALA A 130 12.13 13.30 10.17
CA ALA A 130 10.85 13.99 9.94
C ALA A 130 10.22 13.59 8.59
N ALA A 131 10.62 12.45 7.99
CA ALA A 131 10.09 12.00 6.71
C ALA A 131 8.59 11.69 6.80
N SER A 132 7.88 11.95 5.72
CA SER A 132 6.45 11.66 5.56
C SER A 132 6.16 10.18 5.39
N PHE A 133 7.10 9.48 4.75
CA PHE A 133 7.05 8.04 4.53
C PHE A 133 8.46 7.45 4.42
N ALA A 134 8.57 6.14 4.62
CA ALA A 134 9.77 5.36 4.41
C ALA A 134 9.51 4.24 3.41
N TYR A 135 10.47 3.93 2.57
CA TYR A 135 10.39 2.86 1.58
C TYR A 135 11.73 2.15 1.44
N CYS A 136 11.71 0.95 0.91
CA CYS A 136 12.90 0.12 0.73
C CYS A 136 13.07 -0.29 -0.74
N GLN A 137 14.18 -0.93 -1.03
CA GLN A 137 14.37 -1.62 -2.30
C GLN A 137 13.50 -2.89 -2.33
N LEU A 138 12.96 -3.21 -3.51
CA LEU A 138 12.08 -4.35 -3.72
C LEU A 138 12.74 -5.35 -4.68
N GLU A 139 12.82 -6.61 -4.28
CA GLU A 139 13.16 -7.72 -5.18
C GLU A 139 11.97 -7.99 -6.09
N GLN A 140 12.14 -7.90 -7.40
CA GLN A 140 11.15 -8.37 -8.35
C GLN A 140 11.27 -9.88 -8.54
N PHE A 141 10.14 -10.59 -8.53
CA PHE A 141 10.08 -12.04 -8.73
C PHE A 141 8.82 -12.46 -9.50
N GLY A 142 8.78 -13.68 -9.97
CA GLY A 142 7.71 -14.19 -10.83
C GLY A 142 8.12 -14.17 -12.30
N ALA A 143 7.43 -13.43 -13.14
CA ALA A 143 7.71 -13.38 -14.57
C ALA A 143 9.04 -12.70 -14.93
N VAL A 144 9.53 -11.81 -14.06
CA VAL A 144 10.84 -11.16 -14.21
C VAL A 144 11.58 -11.16 -12.88
N SER A 145 12.91 -10.98 -12.94
CA SER A 145 13.76 -10.80 -11.77
C SER A 145 14.48 -9.45 -11.88
N GLY A 146 14.61 -8.75 -10.76
CA GLY A 146 15.26 -7.45 -10.73
C GLY A 146 15.16 -6.80 -9.35
N VAL A 147 15.57 -5.53 -9.28
CA VAL A 147 15.41 -4.69 -8.10
C VAL A 147 14.81 -3.36 -8.53
N GLN A 148 13.81 -2.90 -7.80
CA GLN A 148 13.18 -1.59 -7.99
C GLN A 148 13.23 -0.75 -6.71
N ASN A 149 12.73 0.50 -6.74
CA ASN A 149 12.82 1.47 -5.66
C ASN A 149 14.29 1.82 -5.30
N ILE A 150 15.17 1.81 -6.29
CA ILE A 150 16.62 2.03 -6.09
C ILE A 150 17.01 3.50 -5.98
N HIS A 151 16.08 4.42 -6.22
CA HIS A 151 16.32 5.86 -6.22
C HIS A 151 15.92 6.49 -4.90
N ALA A 152 16.74 7.42 -4.41
CA ALA A 152 16.33 8.29 -3.32
C ALA A 152 15.17 9.20 -3.73
N TRP A 153 14.39 9.66 -2.75
CA TRP A 153 13.29 10.60 -3.00
C TRP A 153 13.80 11.86 -3.72
N ASN A 154 13.15 12.13 -4.82
CA ASN A 154 13.38 13.35 -5.60
C ASN A 154 12.03 13.86 -6.11
N PRO A 155 11.46 14.93 -5.54
CA PRO A 155 10.17 15.48 -5.98
C PRO A 155 10.22 15.98 -7.42
N ASP A 156 11.36 16.49 -7.90
CA ASP A 156 11.49 16.92 -9.30
C ASP A 156 11.47 15.74 -10.28
N GLY A 157 11.96 14.60 -9.86
CA GLY A 157 11.94 13.37 -10.65
C GLY A 157 10.54 12.78 -10.88
N LEU A 158 9.51 13.23 -10.13
CA LEU A 158 8.12 12.84 -10.37
C LEU A 158 7.62 13.28 -11.77
N ARG A 159 8.23 14.29 -12.39
CA ARG A 159 7.91 14.71 -13.76
C ARG A 159 8.30 13.67 -14.81
N GLU A 160 9.22 12.78 -14.47
CA GLU A 160 9.77 11.77 -15.38
C GLU A 160 9.06 10.41 -15.25
N GLY A 161 8.44 10.14 -14.10
CA GLY A 161 7.75 8.88 -13.83
C GLY A 161 7.72 8.50 -12.36
N ASN A 162 6.91 7.48 -12.06
CA ASN A 162 6.87 6.88 -10.74
C ASN A 162 8.11 6.00 -10.53
N LYS A 163 8.90 6.32 -9.49
CA LYS A 163 10.13 5.58 -9.13
C LYS A 163 10.03 4.94 -7.75
N ILE A 164 8.88 5.07 -7.08
CA ILE A 164 8.62 4.55 -5.75
C ILE A 164 7.27 3.82 -5.77
N ASP A 165 7.32 2.54 -5.49
CA ASP A 165 6.14 1.68 -5.40
C ASP A 165 5.27 2.05 -4.18
N ALA A 166 4.01 1.66 -4.23
CA ALA A 166 3.05 1.84 -3.14
C ALA A 166 3.47 1.15 -1.83
N MET A 167 4.32 0.11 -1.90
CA MET A 167 4.84 -0.63 -0.74
C MET A 167 5.78 0.27 0.09
N ALA A 168 5.18 1.15 0.84
CA ALA A 168 5.84 2.12 1.71
C ALA A 168 5.14 2.21 3.07
N LEU A 169 5.88 2.60 4.09
CA LEU A 169 5.37 2.90 5.42
C LEU A 169 5.10 4.41 5.51
N LEU A 170 3.84 4.81 5.64
CA LEU A 170 3.43 6.21 5.68
C LEU A 170 3.03 6.62 7.10
N ARG A 171 3.32 7.87 7.48
CA ARG A 171 2.61 8.47 8.60
C ARG A 171 1.14 8.63 8.24
N ARG A 172 0.23 8.06 9.02
CA ARG A 172 -1.22 8.13 8.76
C ARG A 172 -1.71 9.59 8.69
N SER A 173 -1.13 10.48 9.50
CA SER A 173 -1.42 11.92 9.47
C SER A 173 -1.08 12.58 8.12
N VAL A 174 -0.02 12.13 7.45
CA VAL A 174 0.37 12.62 6.13
C VAL A 174 -0.63 12.17 5.06
N TRP A 175 -1.03 10.90 5.06
CA TRP A 175 -2.10 10.41 4.18
C TRP A 175 -3.39 11.22 4.37
N GLN A 176 -3.78 11.49 5.62
CA GLN A 176 -4.97 12.28 5.93
C GLN A 176 -4.86 13.72 5.43
N ALA A 177 -3.72 14.38 5.67
CA ALA A 177 -3.47 15.75 5.20
C ALA A 177 -3.42 15.84 3.67
N ALA A 178 -2.94 14.81 2.98
CA ALA A 178 -2.93 14.70 1.52
C ALA A 178 -4.34 14.47 0.92
N GLY A 179 -5.35 14.19 1.75
CA GLY A 179 -6.69 13.84 1.30
C GLY A 179 -6.82 12.40 0.77
N GLY A 180 -5.88 11.52 1.11
CA GLY A 180 -5.86 10.11 0.73
C GLY A 180 -5.51 9.84 -0.73
N TYR A 181 -5.74 8.59 -1.15
CA TYR A 181 -5.62 8.19 -2.55
C TYR A 181 -6.78 8.74 -3.37
N SER A 182 -6.53 9.14 -4.62
CA SER A 182 -7.57 9.68 -5.51
C SER A 182 -8.44 8.57 -6.10
N ASN A 183 -9.75 8.64 -5.88
CA ASN A 183 -10.73 7.69 -6.41
C ASN A 183 -11.27 8.09 -7.79
N ASP A 184 -10.90 9.27 -8.29
CA ASP A 184 -11.39 9.89 -9.52
C ASP A 184 -10.40 9.78 -10.68
N MET A 185 -9.43 8.87 -10.56
CA MET A 185 -8.45 8.62 -11.62
C MET A 185 -9.11 8.02 -12.86
N PRO A 186 -8.68 8.40 -14.08
CA PRO A 186 -9.31 7.95 -15.33
C PRO A 186 -9.09 6.45 -15.66
N ALA A 187 -8.17 5.79 -14.94
CA ALA A 187 -7.91 4.37 -14.98
C ALA A 187 -7.26 3.91 -13.65
N MET A 188 -7.28 2.62 -13.37
CA MET A 188 -6.57 2.05 -12.23
C MET A 188 -5.05 2.07 -12.43
N GLY A 189 -4.34 2.14 -11.32
CA GLY A 189 -2.89 2.31 -11.27
C GLY A 189 -2.50 3.79 -11.15
N TRP A 190 -1.30 4.05 -10.67
CA TRP A 190 -0.75 5.38 -10.40
C TRP A 190 -1.46 6.17 -9.27
N GLU A 191 -2.34 5.57 -8.49
CA GLU A 191 -2.91 6.21 -7.29
C GLU A 191 -1.85 6.50 -6.22
N ASP A 192 -0.79 5.68 -6.15
CA ASP A 192 0.41 5.91 -5.37
C ASP A 192 1.21 7.09 -5.94
N PHE A 193 1.37 7.15 -7.25
CA PHE A 193 2.06 8.23 -7.94
C PHE A 193 1.37 9.59 -7.72
N ASP A 194 0.05 9.66 -7.80
CA ASP A 194 -0.74 10.84 -7.44
C ASP A 194 -0.52 11.24 -5.97
N LEU A 195 -0.45 10.25 -5.05
CA LEU A 195 -0.19 10.51 -3.64
C LEU A 195 1.21 11.10 -3.43
N TRP A 196 2.22 10.64 -4.17
CA TRP A 196 3.57 11.20 -4.09
C TRP A 196 3.61 12.68 -4.52
N PHE A 197 2.88 13.06 -5.56
CA PHE A 197 2.72 14.48 -5.95
C PHE A 197 2.05 15.30 -4.84
N LYS A 198 0.98 14.78 -4.21
CA LYS A 198 0.30 15.46 -3.10
C LYS A 198 1.24 15.68 -1.91
N ILE A 199 2.03 14.66 -1.55
CA ILE A 199 3.01 14.75 -0.47
C ILE A 199 4.09 15.78 -0.82
N ALA A 200 4.63 15.76 -2.04
CA ALA A 200 5.62 16.73 -2.48
C ALA A 200 5.09 18.19 -2.45
N ARG A 201 3.83 18.42 -2.81
CA ARG A 201 3.17 19.75 -2.70
C ARG A 201 3.09 20.25 -1.27
N MET A 202 2.93 19.37 -0.31
CA MET A 202 2.98 19.69 1.12
C MET A 202 4.40 19.86 1.65
N LYS A 203 5.43 19.83 0.76
CA LYS A 203 6.86 19.79 1.12
C LYS A 203 7.24 18.57 1.97
N GLY A 204 6.43 17.52 1.90
CA GLY A 204 6.74 16.22 2.47
C GLY A 204 7.82 15.50 1.66
N TRP A 205 8.50 14.57 2.30
CA TRP A 205 9.57 13.81 1.67
C TRP A 205 9.61 12.37 2.17
N GLY A 206 10.22 11.49 1.39
CA GLY A 206 10.39 10.07 1.71
C GLY A 206 11.83 9.73 2.04
N VAL A 207 12.04 8.88 3.05
CA VAL A 207 13.35 8.32 3.37
C VAL A 207 13.47 6.93 2.77
N GLN A 208 14.55 6.70 2.01
CA GLN A 208 14.87 5.38 1.48
C GLN A 208 15.72 4.61 2.50
N VAL A 209 15.30 3.37 2.81
CA VAL A 209 16.16 2.36 3.44
C VAL A 209 16.82 1.56 2.30
N PRO A 210 18.14 1.68 2.09
CA PRO A 210 18.83 1.11 0.93
C PRO A 210 19.11 -0.40 1.12
N GLU A 211 18.10 -1.15 1.53
CA GLU A 211 18.09 -2.60 1.71
C GLU A 211 16.91 -3.20 0.94
N ILE A 212 17.09 -4.43 0.44
CA ILE A 212 16.00 -5.23 -0.14
C ILE A 212 15.21 -5.84 1.03
N LEU A 213 14.04 -5.26 1.31
CA LEU A 213 13.22 -5.64 2.47
C LEU A 213 11.83 -6.16 2.09
N ALA A 214 11.47 -6.14 0.81
CA ALA A 214 10.22 -6.70 0.34
C ALA A 214 10.38 -7.27 -1.07
N ARG A 215 9.38 -8.07 -1.47
CA ARG A 215 9.33 -8.74 -2.76
C ARG A 215 8.09 -8.32 -3.51
N TYR A 216 8.29 -7.83 -4.71
CA TYR A 216 7.25 -7.40 -5.64
C TYR A 216 7.04 -8.46 -6.71
N ARG A 217 5.82 -9.02 -6.76
CA ARG A 217 5.50 -10.04 -7.77
C ARG A 217 5.16 -9.40 -9.10
N VAL A 218 5.79 -9.90 -10.15
CA VAL A 218 5.48 -9.51 -11.52
C VAL A 218 4.70 -10.64 -12.19
N HIS A 219 3.48 -10.36 -12.61
CA HIS A 219 2.66 -11.25 -13.43
C HIS A 219 2.65 -10.76 -14.87
N LEU A 220 2.54 -11.68 -15.82
CA LEU A 220 2.35 -11.33 -17.23
C LEU A 220 1.00 -10.62 -17.46
N ASP A 221 -0.01 -11.00 -16.66
CA ASP A 221 -1.39 -10.47 -16.73
C ASP A 221 -1.71 -9.46 -15.62
N SER A 222 -0.68 -8.82 -15.05
CA SER A 222 -0.91 -7.82 -13.98
C SER A 222 -1.72 -6.62 -14.49
N MET A 223 -2.40 -5.94 -13.55
CA MET A 223 -3.14 -4.71 -13.82
C MET A 223 -2.27 -3.65 -14.53
N ILE A 224 -0.96 -3.57 -14.19
CA ILE A 224 -0.02 -2.66 -14.82
C ILE A 224 0.08 -2.94 -16.33
N HIS A 225 0.16 -4.21 -16.73
CA HIS A 225 0.27 -4.59 -18.16
C HIS A 225 -1.07 -4.52 -18.88
N SER A 226 -2.17 -4.89 -18.23
CA SER A 226 -3.48 -5.02 -18.88
C SER A 226 -4.26 -3.72 -18.94
N VAL A 227 -4.16 -2.84 -17.94
CA VAL A 227 -4.98 -1.63 -17.82
C VAL A 227 -4.13 -0.37 -17.76
N THR A 228 -3.16 -0.31 -16.85
CA THR A 228 -2.40 0.91 -16.54
C THR A 228 -1.57 1.38 -17.74
N ASN A 229 -0.78 0.49 -18.33
CA ASN A 229 0.08 0.85 -19.47
C ASN A 229 -0.73 1.25 -20.71
N GLN A 230 -1.90 0.65 -20.93
CA GLN A 230 -2.79 1.03 -22.03
C GLN A 230 -3.46 2.39 -21.80
N SER A 231 -3.49 2.86 -20.58
CA SER A 231 -4.10 4.13 -20.18
C SER A 231 -3.07 5.21 -19.79
N ALA A 232 -1.78 4.96 -20.04
CA ALA A 232 -0.69 5.81 -19.57
C ALA A 232 -0.84 7.29 -20.00
N ASP A 233 -1.22 7.56 -21.25
CA ASP A 233 -1.41 8.93 -21.74
C ASP A 233 -2.52 9.66 -20.96
N ARG A 234 -3.65 8.99 -20.72
CA ARG A 234 -4.78 9.54 -19.94
C ARG A 234 -4.41 9.79 -18.48
N LEU A 235 -3.61 8.90 -17.89
CA LEU A 235 -3.11 9.03 -16.53
C LEU A 235 -2.11 10.20 -16.44
N TRP A 236 -1.22 10.36 -17.42
CA TRP A 236 -0.32 11.51 -17.49
C TRP A 236 -1.08 12.84 -17.65
N ASP A 237 -2.09 12.91 -18.50
CA ASP A 237 -2.90 14.11 -18.68
C ASP A 237 -3.64 14.48 -17.39
N TYR A 238 -4.15 13.49 -16.67
CA TYR A 238 -4.76 13.67 -15.35
C TYR A 238 -3.75 14.25 -14.35
N LEU A 239 -2.56 13.64 -14.22
CA LEU A 239 -1.53 14.12 -13.29
C LEU A 239 -1.02 15.51 -13.64
N ARG A 240 -0.79 15.80 -14.91
CA ARG A 240 -0.37 17.13 -15.40
C ARG A 240 -1.42 18.21 -15.12
N SER A 241 -2.69 17.89 -15.30
CA SER A 241 -3.80 18.80 -14.99
C SER A 241 -3.89 19.05 -13.49
N ARG A 242 -3.88 18.00 -12.69
CA ARG A 242 -4.08 18.05 -11.24
C ARG A 242 -2.90 18.68 -10.49
N HIS A 243 -1.69 18.44 -10.97
CA HIS A 243 -0.44 18.90 -10.39
C HIS A 243 0.30 19.88 -11.30
N SER A 244 -0.42 20.76 -12.00
CA SER A 244 0.13 21.66 -13.02
C SER A 244 1.28 22.55 -12.53
N ASP A 245 1.34 22.82 -11.23
CA ASP A 245 2.43 23.54 -10.56
C ASP A 245 3.79 22.84 -10.69
N PHE A 246 3.81 21.49 -10.72
CA PHE A 246 5.04 20.73 -10.96
C PHE A 246 5.52 20.78 -12.42
N PHE A 247 4.62 21.01 -13.37
CA PHE A 247 4.93 20.93 -14.80
C PHE A 247 5.10 22.31 -15.45
N ARG A 248 4.95 23.41 -14.69
CA ARG A 248 5.30 24.75 -15.18
C ARG A 248 6.82 24.86 -15.23
N VAL A 249 7.34 25.12 -16.44
CA VAL A 249 8.75 25.48 -16.62
C VAL A 249 8.96 26.84 -15.94
N GLN A 250 9.87 26.92 -14.97
CA GLN A 250 10.35 28.17 -14.41
C GLN A 250 11.28 28.86 -15.41
#